data_9a5fef88b115a62edaa7cca1c5cbb84c
#
_entry.id   9a5fef88b115a62edaa7cca1c5cbb84c
#
_cell.length_a   1.000
_cell.length_b   1.000
_cell.length_c   1.000
_cell.angle_alpha   90.00
_cell.angle_beta   90.00
_cell.angle_gamma   90.00
#
_symmetry.space_group_name_H-M   'P 1'
#
loop_
_entity.id
_entity.type
_entity.pdbx_description
1 polymer ?
#
loop_
_entity_poly.entity_id
_entity_poly.type
_entity_poly.pdbx_seq_one_letter_code
_entity_poly.pdbx_strand_id
1 'polypeptide(L)'
;MKLALALLLGVAACACTSSPMASQAGPLATGHWSSNTGQCLSVTESSCNFTAGCGHGQFPRPQVTANGTFQVDGTYRIEVGPISVQPAPRAQFYGSVSGSKLVLTVTPTDKSVSVVSYTLILNGTGTCSVVCV
;
A
#
# COMPACT_ATOMS: atom_id res chain seq x y z
N MET A 1 56.79 42.47 28.15
CA MET A 1 55.49 41.78 28.44
C MET A 1 54.64 41.90 27.20
N LYS A 2 54.50 40.80 26.46
CA LYS A 2 53.64 40.71 25.28
C LYS A 2 52.58 39.69 25.57
N LEU A 3 51.35 40.15 25.76
CA LEU A 3 50.17 39.27 25.84
C LEU A 3 49.80 38.86 24.46
N ALA A 4 49.87 37.55 24.17
CA ALA A 4 49.31 36.96 22.97
C ALA A 4 47.87 36.56 23.26
N LEU A 5 46.93 37.23 22.60
CA LEU A 5 45.50 36.92 22.62
C LEU A 5 45.24 35.87 21.57
N ALA A 6 45.02 34.63 21.99
CA ALA A 6 44.63 33.54 21.08
C ALA A 6 43.12 33.61 20.85
N LEU A 7 42.72 33.98 19.64
CA LEU A 7 41.33 33.86 19.16
C LEU A 7 41.05 32.39 18.79
N LEU A 8 40.23 31.74 19.60
CA LEU A 8 39.65 30.44 19.25
C LEU A 8 38.44 30.68 18.34
N LEU A 9 38.63 30.46 17.04
CA LEU A 9 37.49 30.35 16.11
C LEU A 9 36.80 29.00 16.33
N GLY A 10 35.64 29.02 16.95
CA GLY A 10 34.75 27.87 17.02
C GLY A 10 34.09 27.65 15.67
N VAL A 11 34.48 26.59 14.97
CA VAL A 11 33.77 26.11 13.79
C VAL A 11 32.51 25.39 14.26
N ALA A 12 31.36 26.05 14.15
CA ALA A 12 30.07 25.39 14.32
C ALA A 12 29.84 24.49 13.11
N ALA A 13 30.11 23.20 13.25
CA ALA A 13 29.71 22.22 12.27
C ALA A 13 28.19 22.09 12.33
N CYS A 14 27.48 22.69 11.36
CA CYS A 14 26.07 22.34 11.08
C CYS A 14 26.03 20.90 10.62
N ALA A 15 25.77 19.97 11.55
CA ALA A 15 25.40 18.61 11.21
C ALA A 15 23.99 18.66 10.65
N CYS A 16 23.86 18.70 9.32
CA CYS A 16 22.60 18.41 8.64
C CYS A 16 22.30 16.92 8.84
N THR A 17 21.60 16.59 9.91
CA THR A 17 20.98 15.29 10.08
C THR A 17 19.81 15.24 9.11
N SER A 18 20.02 14.68 7.90
CA SER A 18 18.92 14.22 7.09
C SER A 18 18.24 13.11 7.89
N SER A 19 17.03 13.38 8.38
CA SER A 19 16.21 12.34 9.00
C SER A 19 16.05 11.20 8.00
N PRO A 20 16.47 9.96 8.30
CA PRO A 20 16.16 8.85 7.41
C PRO A 20 14.64 8.80 7.25
N MET A 21 14.14 8.69 6.01
CA MET A 21 12.73 8.45 5.77
C MET A 21 12.31 7.28 6.64
N ALA A 22 11.26 7.47 7.45
CA ALA A 22 10.76 6.42 8.31
C ALA A 22 10.55 5.15 7.46
N SER A 23 11.19 4.04 7.87
CA SER A 23 11.05 2.76 7.19
C SER A 23 9.57 2.41 7.14
N GLN A 24 9.07 2.04 5.95
CA GLN A 24 7.70 1.55 5.76
C GLN A 24 7.54 0.09 6.23
N ALA A 25 8.61 -0.49 6.81
CA ALA A 25 8.61 -1.85 7.31
C ALA A 25 7.58 -2.05 8.42
N GLY A 26 6.90 -3.18 8.38
CA GLY A 26 5.88 -3.56 9.34
C GLY A 26 4.55 -3.88 8.69
N PRO A 27 3.50 -4.12 9.49
CA PRO A 27 2.19 -4.41 8.93
C PRO A 27 1.67 -3.25 8.07
N LEU A 28 1.00 -3.57 6.97
CA LEU A 28 0.33 -2.56 6.15
C LEU A 28 -0.64 -1.74 7.04
N ALA A 29 -0.61 -0.43 6.90
CA ALA A 29 -1.42 0.47 7.73
C ALA A 29 -2.91 0.12 7.64
N THR A 30 -3.54 -0.04 8.79
CA THR A 30 -4.99 -0.25 8.90
C THR A 30 -5.75 1.00 8.46
N GLY A 31 -6.95 0.79 7.95
CA GLY A 31 -7.83 1.87 7.53
C GLY A 31 -8.36 1.66 6.13
N HIS A 32 -8.83 2.75 5.56
CA HIS A 32 -9.47 2.77 4.26
C HIS A 32 -8.54 3.42 3.24
N TRP A 33 -8.24 2.66 2.19
CA TRP A 33 -7.46 3.12 1.05
C TRP A 33 -8.38 3.23 -0.15
N SER A 34 -8.31 4.31 -0.88
CA SER A 34 -9.19 4.52 -2.04
C SER A 34 -8.47 5.17 -3.21
N SER A 35 -8.98 4.90 -4.41
CA SER A 35 -8.54 5.55 -5.65
C SER A 35 -9.56 6.60 -6.11
N ASN A 36 -9.16 7.42 -7.10
CA ASN A 36 -10.07 8.37 -7.74
C ASN A 36 -11.03 7.70 -8.75
N THR A 37 -10.84 6.42 -9.03
CA THR A 37 -11.60 5.66 -10.05
C THR A 37 -12.49 4.57 -9.46
N GLY A 38 -12.74 4.61 -8.15
CA GLY A 38 -13.73 3.77 -7.48
C GLY A 38 -13.21 2.48 -6.86
N GLN A 39 -11.90 2.24 -6.86
CA GLN A 39 -11.32 1.09 -6.17
C GLN A 39 -11.08 1.41 -4.70
N CYS A 40 -11.32 0.42 -3.84
CA CYS A 40 -11.16 0.56 -2.39
C CYS A 40 -10.50 -0.67 -1.78
N LEU A 41 -9.66 -0.43 -0.79
CA LEU A 41 -9.04 -1.46 0.04
C LEU A 41 -9.32 -1.14 1.50
N SER A 42 -9.93 -2.06 2.22
CA SER A 42 -10.12 -1.99 3.66
C SER A 42 -9.11 -2.90 4.34
N VAL A 43 -8.26 -2.34 5.19
CA VAL A 43 -7.22 -3.06 5.94
C VAL A 43 -7.62 -3.09 7.41
N THR A 44 -7.86 -4.28 7.92
CA THR A 44 -8.07 -4.55 9.34
C THR A 44 -6.80 -5.10 9.97
N GLU A 45 -6.81 -5.41 11.25
CA GLU A 45 -5.64 -5.96 11.93
C GLU A 45 -5.17 -7.31 11.35
N SER A 46 -6.08 -8.10 10.76
CA SER A 46 -5.79 -9.45 10.28
C SER A 46 -5.97 -9.65 8.77
N SER A 47 -6.77 -8.82 8.12
CA SER A 47 -7.18 -9.06 6.74
C SER A 47 -7.32 -7.81 5.91
N CYS A 48 -7.30 -8.00 4.60
CA CYS A 48 -7.51 -6.97 3.60
C CYS A 48 -8.65 -7.39 2.67
N ASN A 49 -9.56 -6.44 2.40
CA ASN A 49 -10.67 -6.62 1.46
C ASN A 49 -10.57 -5.55 0.37
N PHE A 50 -10.40 -5.98 -0.85
CA PHE A 50 -10.23 -5.12 -2.01
C PHE A 50 -11.44 -5.20 -2.94
N THR A 51 -11.89 -4.05 -3.42
CA THR A 51 -13.01 -3.94 -4.34
C THR A 51 -12.62 -3.09 -5.55
N ALA A 52 -12.81 -3.63 -6.74
CA ALA A 52 -12.58 -2.94 -8.00
C ALA A 52 -13.71 -3.30 -8.97
N GLY A 53 -14.73 -2.45 -9.04
CA GLY A 53 -15.95 -2.76 -9.79
C GLY A 53 -16.60 -4.05 -9.30
N CYS A 54 -16.76 -5.03 -10.19
CA CYS A 54 -17.27 -6.37 -9.85
C CYS A 54 -16.21 -7.30 -9.25
N GLY A 55 -14.96 -6.86 -9.16
CA GLY A 55 -13.86 -7.63 -8.60
C GLY A 55 -13.77 -7.50 -7.08
N HIS A 56 -13.62 -8.62 -6.39
CA HIS A 56 -13.47 -8.70 -4.94
C HIS A 56 -12.23 -9.51 -4.58
N GLY A 57 -11.25 -8.85 -3.95
CA GLY A 57 -10.03 -9.46 -3.48
C GLY A 57 -10.04 -9.62 -1.97
N GLN A 58 -9.48 -10.73 -1.49
CA GLN A 58 -9.25 -10.98 -0.07
C GLN A 58 -7.86 -11.56 0.12
N PHE A 59 -7.13 -11.01 1.07
CA PHE A 59 -5.81 -11.50 1.43
C PHE A 59 -5.49 -11.16 2.90
N PRO A 60 -4.61 -11.92 3.56
CA PRO A 60 -4.21 -11.58 4.93
C PRO A 60 -3.42 -10.27 4.93
N ARG A 61 -3.49 -9.55 6.04
CA ARG A 61 -2.73 -8.30 6.20
C ARG A 61 -1.24 -8.56 5.99
N PRO A 62 -0.61 -7.95 4.97
CA PRO A 62 0.78 -8.25 4.65
C PRO A 62 1.76 -7.49 5.54
N GLN A 63 2.97 -8.05 5.64
CA GLN A 63 4.12 -7.35 6.19
C GLN A 63 4.83 -6.61 5.06
N VAL A 64 4.96 -5.31 5.20
CA VAL A 64 5.70 -4.47 4.27
C VAL A 64 7.19 -4.56 4.60
N THR A 65 8.03 -4.80 3.59
CA THR A 65 9.48 -4.87 3.74
C THR A 65 10.09 -3.49 3.95
N ALA A 66 11.37 -3.43 4.30
CA ALA A 66 12.11 -2.16 4.42
C ALA A 66 12.12 -1.36 3.10
N ASN A 67 11.98 -2.04 1.96
CA ASN A 67 11.88 -1.39 0.64
C ASN A 67 10.47 -0.87 0.32
N GLY A 68 9.52 -1.03 1.24
CA GLY A 68 8.14 -0.60 1.03
C GLY A 68 7.30 -1.54 0.17
N THR A 69 7.73 -2.78 -0.03
CA THR A 69 7.01 -3.75 -0.87
C THR A 69 6.45 -4.92 -0.08
N PHE A 70 5.39 -5.52 -0.60
CA PHE A 70 4.88 -6.79 -0.10
C PHE A 70 4.36 -7.66 -1.24
N GLN A 71 4.31 -8.95 -0.97
CA GLN A 71 3.69 -9.93 -1.85
C GLN A 71 2.94 -10.94 -0.97
N VAL A 72 1.70 -11.21 -1.30
CA VAL A 72 0.84 -12.09 -0.51
C VAL A 72 -0.13 -12.81 -1.42
N ASP A 73 -0.40 -14.07 -1.08
CA ASP A 73 -1.43 -14.87 -1.76
C ASP A 73 -2.80 -14.59 -1.15
N GLY A 74 -3.80 -14.62 -1.98
CA GLY A 74 -5.19 -14.45 -1.58
C GLY A 74 -6.14 -14.99 -2.65
N THR A 75 -7.33 -14.44 -2.66
CA THR A 75 -8.37 -14.77 -3.63
C THR A 75 -8.86 -13.52 -4.34
N TYR A 76 -9.24 -13.68 -5.58
CA TYR A 76 -9.86 -12.62 -6.37
C TYR A 76 -10.96 -13.22 -7.26
N ARG A 77 -12.18 -12.75 -7.06
CA ARG A 77 -13.32 -13.17 -7.86
C ARG A 77 -13.96 -11.98 -8.56
N ILE A 78 -14.46 -12.22 -9.76
CA ILE A 78 -15.31 -11.26 -10.46
C ILE A 78 -16.73 -11.76 -10.33
N GLU A 79 -17.58 -10.97 -9.68
CA GLU A 79 -19.01 -11.29 -9.54
C GLU A 79 -19.74 -10.81 -10.77
N VAL A 80 -20.28 -11.76 -11.52
CA VAL A 80 -21.12 -11.49 -12.69
C VAL A 80 -22.52 -12.05 -12.39
N GLY A 81 -23.43 -11.15 -12.00
CA GLY A 81 -24.78 -11.51 -11.64
C GLY A 81 -24.92 -12.03 -10.19
N PRO A 82 -26.08 -12.65 -9.83
CA PRO A 82 -26.41 -12.98 -8.44
C PRO A 82 -25.70 -14.24 -7.90
N ILE A 83 -24.88 -14.92 -8.68
CA ILE A 83 -24.21 -16.16 -8.28
C ILE A 83 -22.75 -15.90 -7.99
N SER A 84 -22.34 -16.11 -6.73
CA SER A 84 -20.93 -16.12 -6.35
C SER A 84 -20.27 -17.41 -6.82
N VAL A 85 -19.13 -17.27 -7.51
CA VAL A 85 -18.30 -18.43 -7.86
C VAL A 85 -17.61 -18.95 -6.59
N GLN A 86 -17.84 -20.20 -6.24
CA GLN A 86 -17.21 -20.87 -5.10
C GLN A 86 -16.47 -22.12 -5.58
N PRO A 87 -15.22 -22.37 -5.14
CA PRO A 87 -14.37 -21.48 -4.33
C PRO A 87 -13.85 -20.29 -5.15
N ALA A 88 -13.55 -19.19 -4.46
CA ALA A 88 -12.97 -18.01 -5.10
C ALA A 88 -11.60 -18.34 -5.71
N PRO A 89 -11.32 -17.90 -6.95
CA PRO A 89 -10.04 -18.15 -7.61
C PRO A 89 -8.87 -17.54 -6.85
N ARG A 90 -7.74 -18.21 -6.88
CA ARG A 90 -6.50 -17.70 -6.26
C ARG A 90 -5.93 -16.53 -7.05
N ALA A 91 -5.30 -15.61 -6.33
CA ALA A 91 -4.58 -14.50 -6.92
C ALA A 91 -3.39 -14.12 -6.03
N GLN A 92 -2.41 -13.48 -6.64
CA GLN A 92 -1.28 -12.87 -5.95
C GLN A 92 -1.49 -11.36 -5.88
N PHE A 93 -1.23 -10.80 -4.70
CA PHE A 93 -1.30 -9.36 -4.47
C PHE A 93 0.11 -8.85 -4.21
N TYR A 94 0.55 -7.93 -5.03
CA TYR A 94 1.82 -7.24 -4.88
C TYR A 94 1.57 -5.78 -4.58
N GLY A 95 2.21 -5.25 -3.56
CA GLY A 95 2.07 -3.85 -3.17
C GLY A 95 3.39 -3.12 -3.10
N SER A 96 3.35 -1.83 -3.44
CA SER A 96 4.44 -0.89 -3.22
C SER A 96 3.90 0.32 -2.46
N VAL A 97 4.39 0.51 -1.25
CA VAL A 97 3.92 1.55 -0.31
C VAL A 97 4.94 2.67 -0.24
N SER A 98 4.48 3.89 -0.40
CA SER A 98 5.27 5.11 -0.21
C SER A 98 4.43 6.14 0.54
N GLY A 99 4.67 6.30 1.85
CA GLY A 99 3.86 7.14 2.71
C GLY A 99 2.39 6.66 2.76
N SER A 100 1.47 7.51 2.38
CA SER A 100 0.04 7.22 2.32
C SER A 100 -0.42 6.67 0.95
N LYS A 101 0.52 6.38 0.05
CA LYS A 101 0.23 5.89 -1.29
C LYS A 101 0.59 4.40 -1.40
N LEU A 102 -0.32 3.63 -1.93
CA LEU A 102 -0.14 2.20 -2.25
C LEU A 102 -0.42 1.98 -3.73
N VAL A 103 0.52 1.37 -4.42
CA VAL A 103 0.27 0.78 -5.75
C VAL A 103 0.05 -0.70 -5.55
N LEU A 104 -1.16 -1.16 -5.79
CA LEU A 104 -1.57 -2.56 -5.62
C LEU A 104 -1.72 -3.22 -6.98
N THR A 105 -0.99 -4.31 -7.19
CA THR A 105 -1.07 -5.13 -8.41
C THR A 105 -1.74 -6.46 -8.07
N VAL A 106 -2.79 -6.77 -8.79
CA VAL A 106 -3.53 -8.04 -8.67
C VAL A 106 -3.17 -8.93 -9.85
N THR A 107 -2.61 -10.09 -9.55
CA THR A 107 -2.23 -11.10 -10.54
C THR A 107 -3.06 -12.35 -10.30
N PRO A 108 -4.20 -12.53 -11.02
CA PRO A 108 -4.98 -13.74 -10.94
C PRO A 108 -4.18 -14.94 -11.45
N THR A 109 -4.37 -16.11 -10.84
CA THR A 109 -3.77 -17.35 -11.33
C THR A 109 -4.40 -17.82 -12.62
N ASP A 110 -5.66 -17.45 -12.87
CA ASP A 110 -6.32 -17.64 -14.15
C ASP A 110 -5.76 -16.62 -15.17
N LYS A 111 -4.98 -17.11 -16.12
CA LYS A 111 -4.32 -16.27 -17.13
C LYS A 111 -5.30 -15.64 -18.13
N SER A 112 -6.57 -16.01 -18.11
CA SER A 112 -7.61 -15.36 -18.92
C SER A 112 -8.00 -13.98 -18.34
N VAL A 113 -7.65 -13.71 -17.08
CA VAL A 113 -7.90 -12.43 -16.42
C VAL A 113 -6.62 -11.61 -16.43
N SER A 114 -6.74 -10.35 -16.87
CA SER A 114 -5.60 -9.46 -17.00
C SER A 114 -5.03 -9.05 -15.64
N VAL A 115 -3.70 -8.88 -15.59
CA VAL A 115 -3.02 -8.25 -14.47
C VAL A 115 -3.32 -6.75 -14.49
N VAL A 116 -3.75 -6.21 -13.36
CA VAL A 116 -4.08 -4.77 -13.24
C VAL A 116 -3.44 -4.18 -11.99
N SER A 117 -2.97 -2.95 -12.11
CA SER A 117 -2.43 -2.16 -11.00
C SER A 117 -3.33 -0.97 -10.69
N TYR A 118 -3.46 -0.68 -9.40
CA TYR A 118 -4.30 0.40 -8.88
C TYR A 118 -3.49 1.27 -7.93
N THR A 119 -3.70 2.59 -7.99
CA THR A 119 -3.10 3.53 -7.04
C THR A 119 -4.14 3.93 -6.01
N LEU A 120 -3.85 3.63 -4.74
CA LEU A 120 -4.73 3.86 -3.61
C LEU A 120 -4.08 4.82 -2.62
N ILE A 121 -4.88 5.66 -1.99
CA ILE A 121 -4.45 6.63 -0.98
C ILE A 121 -5.12 6.29 0.35
N LEU A 122 -4.32 6.23 1.42
CA LEU A 122 -4.81 6.03 2.78
C LEU A 122 -5.64 7.23 3.21
N ASN A 123 -6.84 6.96 3.71
CA ASN A 123 -7.84 7.98 4.07
C ASN A 123 -8.17 8.93 2.91
N GLY A 124 -8.05 8.47 1.68
CA GLY A 124 -8.40 9.23 0.50
C GLY A 124 -9.91 9.55 0.45
N THR A 125 -10.26 10.56 -0.34
CA THR A 125 -11.65 11.01 -0.50
C THR A 125 -12.39 10.28 -1.63
N GLY A 126 -11.75 9.31 -2.27
CA GLY A 126 -12.36 8.49 -3.32
C GLY A 126 -13.55 7.71 -2.78
N THR A 127 -14.62 7.64 -3.56
CA THR A 127 -15.79 6.82 -3.26
C THR A 127 -15.64 5.44 -3.84
N CYS A 128 -16.04 4.42 -3.07
CA CYS A 128 -16.03 3.04 -3.57
C CYS A 128 -17.24 2.85 -4.50
N SER A 129 -16.96 2.53 -5.74
CA SER A 129 -18.02 2.19 -6.70
C SER A 129 -18.44 0.75 -6.48
N VAL A 130 -19.71 0.55 -6.13
CA VAL A 130 -20.28 -0.78 -5.83
C VAL A 130 -21.28 -1.20 -6.90
N VAL A 131 -21.31 -0.53 -8.04
CA VAL A 131 -22.27 -0.87 -9.10
C VAL A 131 -21.66 -1.95 -9.98
N CYS A 132 -22.04 -3.16 -9.68
CA CYS A 132 -21.81 -4.32 -10.54
C CYS A 132 -23.13 -4.61 -11.28
N VAL A 133 -23.23 -4.23 -12.52
CA VAL A 133 -24.37 -4.51 -13.41
C VAL A 133 -24.05 -5.63 -14.36
#